data_2795480f2cf35048d87a196c388b3ea4
#
_entry.id   2795480f2cf35048d87a196c388b3ea4
#
_cell.length_a   1.000
_cell.length_b   1.000
_cell.length_c   1.000
_cell.angle_alpha   90.00
_cell.angle_beta   90.00
_cell.angle_gamma   90.00
#
_symmetry.space_group_name_H-M   'P 1'
#
loop_
_entity.id
_entity.type
_entity.pdbx_description
1 polymer ?
#
loop_
_entity_poly.entity_id
_entity_poly.type
_entity_poly.pdbx_seq_one_letter_code
_entity_poly.pdbx_strand_id
1 'polypeptide(L)'
;FYNFKLIKILSVFSLLLWLIIGIWFMIDYQRASEVGSRVFKGLTGDYSVRSVGELLDVIKRGLIYKLGGEEIPKLFLDIKYKDLLILENQRTNVNKSKKKEYVNAILSIKEKDKEKHTFKVKVRSKGDRKMHKLNISEMSMKIDIRGKKRLLGMEEFSLQKPIVRNYTWEALLHLIMKGENILALKQVPVRFFRNGVDLGIFFIEEGFGKELLES
;
A
#
# COMPACT_ATOMS: atom_id res chain seq x y z
N PHE A 1 -16.46 55.51 -9.95
CA PHE A 1 -14.99 55.69 -9.96
C PHE A 1 -14.27 54.84 -8.92
N TYR A 2 -14.90 54.52 -7.79
CA TYR A 2 -14.28 53.68 -6.72
C TYR A 2 -14.12 52.21 -7.13
N ASN A 3 -15.03 51.65 -7.95
CA ASN A 3 -15.00 50.23 -8.32
C ASN A 3 -13.84 49.86 -9.26
N PHE A 4 -13.36 50.77 -10.10
CA PHE A 4 -12.29 50.46 -11.07
C PHE A 4 -10.91 50.31 -10.42
N LYS A 5 -10.64 51.10 -9.35
CA LYS A 5 -9.41 50.95 -8.56
C LYS A 5 -9.39 49.65 -7.75
N LEU A 6 -10.54 49.28 -7.20
CA LEU A 6 -10.67 48.05 -6.40
C LEU A 6 -10.46 46.80 -7.27
N ILE A 7 -11.03 46.79 -8.49
CA ILE A 7 -10.86 45.69 -9.44
C ILE A 7 -9.38 45.52 -9.86
N LYS A 8 -8.66 46.65 -10.10
CA LYS A 8 -7.23 46.60 -10.40
C LYS A 8 -6.41 46.07 -9.24
N ILE A 9 -6.71 46.46 -8.01
CA ILE A 9 -6.03 45.96 -6.82
C ILE A 9 -6.28 44.46 -6.64
N LEU A 10 -7.52 43.99 -6.78
CA LEU A 10 -7.87 42.58 -6.70
C LEU A 10 -7.21 41.74 -7.79
N SER A 11 -7.10 42.26 -9.02
CA SER A 11 -6.43 41.52 -10.12
C SER A 11 -4.94 41.40 -9.90
N VAL A 12 -4.28 42.44 -9.35
CA VAL A 12 -2.85 42.37 -8.99
C VAL A 12 -2.62 41.40 -7.83
N PHE A 13 -3.49 41.39 -6.84
CA PHE A 13 -3.43 40.43 -5.72
C PHE A 13 -3.62 38.97 -6.18
N SER A 14 -4.56 38.74 -7.10
CA SER A 14 -4.78 37.42 -7.71
C SER A 14 -3.54 36.95 -8.48
N LEU A 15 -2.92 37.81 -9.28
CA LEU A 15 -1.68 37.50 -10.01
C LEU A 15 -0.50 37.17 -9.08
N LEU A 16 -0.35 37.94 -7.99
CA LEU A 16 0.69 37.66 -6.99
C LEU A 16 0.45 36.34 -6.27
N LEU A 17 -0.80 35.99 -5.95
CA LEU A 17 -1.16 34.73 -5.33
C LEU A 17 -0.82 33.56 -6.24
N TRP A 18 -1.15 33.65 -7.53
CA TRP A 18 -0.80 32.64 -8.54
C TRP A 18 0.70 32.47 -8.73
N LEU A 19 1.46 33.58 -8.67
CA LEU A 19 2.93 33.55 -8.72
C LEU A 19 3.52 32.85 -7.49
N ILE A 20 3.02 33.14 -6.30
CA ILE A 20 3.47 32.48 -5.05
C ILE A 20 3.17 30.98 -5.08
N ILE A 21 1.96 30.59 -5.51
CA ILE A 21 1.58 29.19 -5.65
C ILE A 21 2.46 28.49 -6.71
N GLY A 22 2.74 29.15 -7.82
CA GLY A 22 3.63 28.62 -8.87
C GLY A 22 5.06 28.40 -8.39
N ILE A 23 5.61 29.37 -7.65
CA ILE A 23 6.95 29.28 -7.05
C ILE A 23 7.00 28.15 -6.01
N TRP A 24 5.98 28.05 -5.15
CA TRP A 24 5.89 26.99 -4.16
C TRP A 24 5.81 25.61 -4.81
N PHE A 25 5.03 25.48 -5.88
CA PHE A 25 4.94 24.23 -6.67
C PHE A 25 6.26 23.87 -7.34
N MET A 26 7.02 24.86 -7.86
CA MET A 26 8.33 24.65 -8.43
C MET A 26 9.37 24.20 -7.39
N ILE A 27 9.34 24.77 -6.19
CA ILE A 27 10.25 24.40 -5.10
C ILE A 27 9.97 22.96 -4.64
N ASP A 28 8.70 22.59 -4.49
CA ASP A 28 8.32 21.20 -4.15
C ASP A 28 8.65 20.22 -5.28
N TYR A 29 8.49 20.62 -6.53
CA TYR A 29 8.87 19.81 -7.68
C TYR A 29 10.40 19.59 -7.73
N GLN A 30 11.20 20.60 -7.47
CA GLN A 30 12.67 20.47 -7.41
C GLN A 30 13.10 19.58 -6.23
N ARG A 31 12.51 19.74 -5.06
CA ARG A 31 12.77 18.85 -3.90
C ARG A 31 12.38 17.41 -4.19
N ALA A 32 11.22 17.19 -4.77
CA ALA A 32 10.77 15.85 -5.15
C ALA A 32 11.68 15.22 -6.23
N SER A 33 12.15 16.01 -7.21
CA SER A 33 13.09 15.54 -8.24
C SER A 33 14.49 15.25 -7.70
N GLU A 34 14.99 16.05 -6.75
CA GLU A 34 16.28 15.79 -6.09
C GLU A 34 16.24 14.57 -5.18
N VAL A 35 15.17 14.39 -4.44
CA VAL A 35 14.95 13.18 -3.61
C VAL A 35 14.78 11.97 -4.51
N GLY A 36 13.97 12.07 -5.56
CA GLY A 36 13.79 11.03 -6.56
C GLY A 36 15.10 10.64 -7.25
N SER A 37 15.92 11.62 -7.67
CA SER A 37 17.20 11.36 -8.33
C SER A 37 18.24 10.73 -7.39
N ARG A 38 18.28 11.12 -6.12
CA ARG A 38 19.19 10.50 -5.11
C ARG A 38 18.78 9.08 -4.77
N VAL A 39 17.49 8.82 -4.61
CA VAL A 39 16.97 7.47 -4.37
C VAL A 39 17.17 6.59 -5.60
N PHE A 40 16.93 7.11 -6.79
CA PHE A 40 17.12 6.39 -8.05
C PHE A 40 18.61 6.10 -8.32
N LYS A 41 19.50 7.07 -8.08
CA LYS A 41 20.95 6.90 -8.21
C LYS A 41 21.53 5.89 -7.21
N GLY A 42 20.92 5.77 -6.02
CA GLY A 42 21.29 4.77 -5.00
C GLY A 42 20.83 3.36 -5.31
N LEU A 43 19.77 3.20 -6.11
CA LEU A 43 19.15 1.90 -6.42
C LEU A 43 19.60 1.33 -7.78
N THR A 44 19.97 2.14 -8.74
CA THR A 44 20.11 1.72 -10.14
C THR A 44 21.52 1.89 -10.73
N GLY A 45 22.44 2.49 -9.99
CA GLY A 45 23.80 2.77 -10.59
C GLY A 45 23.67 3.51 -11.89
N ASP A 46 23.63 3.71 -12.85
CA ASP A 46 23.62 4.53 -14.06
C ASP A 46 22.44 4.30 -15.04
N TYR A 47 21.29 3.81 -14.57
CA TYR A 47 20.11 3.70 -15.46
C TYR A 47 19.38 5.03 -15.57
N SER A 48 19.54 5.70 -16.70
CA SER A 48 18.72 6.85 -17.09
C SER A 48 17.28 6.39 -17.32
N VAL A 49 16.31 7.00 -16.62
CA VAL A 49 14.89 6.93 -16.99
C VAL A 49 14.77 7.36 -18.46
N ARG A 50 14.41 6.46 -19.34
CA ARG A 50 14.45 6.67 -20.79
C ARG A 50 13.49 7.74 -21.30
N SER A 51 12.48 8.11 -20.53
CA SER A 51 11.66 9.28 -20.85
C SER A 51 10.86 9.79 -19.67
N VAL A 52 10.75 11.11 -19.56
CA VAL A 52 9.79 11.82 -18.70
C VAL A 52 8.36 11.35 -18.98
N GLY A 53 8.08 10.85 -20.19
CA GLY A 53 6.80 10.27 -20.59
C GLY A 53 6.40 9.04 -19.78
N GLU A 54 7.33 8.13 -19.50
CA GLU A 54 7.03 6.93 -18.68
C GLU A 54 6.73 7.29 -17.23
N LEU A 55 7.47 8.26 -16.66
CA LEU A 55 7.19 8.77 -15.32
C LEU A 55 5.80 9.45 -15.26
N LEU A 56 5.49 10.25 -16.28
CA LEU A 56 4.18 10.91 -16.40
C LEU A 56 3.05 9.90 -16.58
N ASP A 57 3.27 8.80 -17.29
CA ASP A 57 2.28 7.72 -17.44
C ASP A 57 2.04 6.96 -16.11
N VAL A 58 3.07 6.74 -15.32
CA VAL A 58 2.94 6.14 -13.98
C VAL A 58 2.18 7.09 -13.04
N ILE A 59 2.53 8.39 -13.06
CA ILE A 59 1.82 9.42 -12.29
C ILE A 59 0.38 9.54 -12.78
N LYS A 60 0.15 9.56 -14.09
CA LYS A 60 -1.18 9.63 -14.71
C LYS A 60 -2.03 8.41 -14.35
N ARG A 61 -1.49 7.20 -14.37
CA ARG A 61 -2.19 5.99 -13.91
C ARG A 61 -2.49 6.04 -12.42
N GLY A 62 -1.56 6.51 -11.59
CA GLY A 62 -1.79 6.74 -10.16
C GLY A 62 -2.85 7.80 -9.87
N LEU A 63 -2.87 8.89 -10.65
CA LEU A 63 -3.91 9.92 -10.59
C LEU A 63 -5.26 9.41 -11.10
N ILE A 64 -5.29 8.65 -12.20
CA ILE A 64 -6.51 8.02 -12.75
C ILE A 64 -7.05 7.00 -11.74
N TYR A 65 -6.21 6.22 -11.08
CA TYR A 65 -6.61 5.32 -9.99
C TYR A 65 -7.26 6.10 -8.83
N LYS A 66 -6.70 7.27 -8.50
CA LYS A 66 -7.22 8.15 -7.43
C LYS A 66 -8.48 8.94 -7.85
N LEU A 67 -8.57 9.35 -9.11
CA LEU A 67 -9.67 10.14 -9.67
C LEU A 67 -10.73 9.27 -10.38
N GLY A 68 -10.36 8.08 -10.84
CA GLY A 68 -11.22 7.15 -11.56
C GLY A 68 -12.28 6.46 -10.70
N GLY A 69 -12.32 6.73 -9.40
CA GLY A 69 -13.35 6.20 -8.51
C GLY A 69 -13.30 4.68 -8.31
N GLU A 70 -12.20 4.02 -8.63
CA GLU A 70 -12.01 2.63 -8.24
C GLU A 70 -11.90 2.56 -6.71
N GLU A 71 -12.96 2.05 -6.12
CA GLU A 71 -13.03 1.89 -4.66
C GLU A 71 -12.03 0.81 -4.25
N ILE A 72 -11.12 1.15 -3.32
CA ILE A 72 -10.16 0.20 -2.77
C ILE A 72 -10.93 -0.98 -2.17
N PRO A 73 -10.60 -2.24 -2.52
CA PRO A 73 -11.30 -3.41 -1.99
C PRO A 73 -11.32 -3.40 -0.46
N LYS A 74 -12.46 -3.78 0.12
CA LYS A 74 -12.63 -3.90 1.57
C LYS A 74 -12.34 -5.34 1.99
N LEU A 75 -11.36 -5.52 2.87
CA LEU A 75 -10.96 -6.81 3.42
C LEU A 75 -11.39 -6.90 4.88
N PHE A 76 -12.14 -7.95 5.21
CA PHE A 76 -12.66 -8.20 6.55
C PHE A 76 -12.03 -9.48 7.10
N LEU A 77 -11.54 -9.42 8.32
CA LEU A 77 -10.96 -10.57 9.02
C LEU A 77 -11.65 -10.73 10.39
N ASP A 78 -12.38 -11.82 10.56
CA ASP A 78 -13.08 -12.14 11.80
C ASP A 78 -12.30 -13.21 12.54
N ILE A 79 -11.78 -12.86 13.72
CA ILE A 79 -10.96 -13.70 14.60
C ILE A 79 -11.65 -13.82 15.95
N LYS A 80 -11.74 -15.02 16.50
CA LYS A 80 -12.24 -15.24 17.85
C LYS A 80 -11.35 -14.55 18.88
N TYR A 81 -11.92 -14.00 19.95
CA TYR A 81 -11.16 -13.26 20.96
C TYR A 81 -9.98 -14.05 21.54
N LYS A 82 -10.18 -15.33 21.88
CA LYS A 82 -9.11 -16.22 22.36
C LYS A 82 -7.94 -16.34 21.38
N ASP A 83 -8.24 -16.41 20.08
CA ASP A 83 -7.26 -16.54 19.00
C ASP A 83 -6.52 -15.21 18.77
N LEU A 84 -7.23 -14.08 18.98
CA LEU A 84 -6.62 -12.75 18.94
C LEU A 84 -5.58 -12.57 20.07
N LEU A 85 -5.85 -13.09 21.27
CA LEU A 85 -4.89 -13.09 22.38
C LEU A 85 -3.63 -13.92 22.05
N ILE A 86 -3.76 -15.03 21.34
CA ILE A 86 -2.61 -15.81 20.85
C ILE A 86 -1.75 -14.97 19.90
N LEU A 87 -2.37 -14.27 18.96
CA LEU A 87 -1.67 -13.39 18.03
C LEU A 87 -0.97 -12.23 18.76
N GLU A 88 -1.61 -11.66 19.79
CA GLU A 88 -1.01 -10.62 20.62
C GLU A 88 0.20 -11.14 21.39
N ASN A 89 0.11 -12.32 21.97
CA ASN A 89 1.25 -12.97 22.62
C ASN A 89 2.40 -13.23 21.63
N GLN A 90 2.12 -13.64 20.41
CA GLN A 90 3.15 -13.79 19.37
C GLN A 90 3.81 -12.47 18.98
N ARG A 91 3.07 -11.36 19.05
CA ARG A 91 3.56 -10.01 18.79
C ARG A 91 4.52 -9.56 19.91
N THR A 92 4.14 -9.75 21.17
CA THR A 92 4.87 -9.28 22.34
C THR A 92 6.06 -10.16 22.72
N ASN A 93 5.95 -11.48 22.50
CA ASN A 93 7.01 -12.41 22.84
C ASN A 93 8.23 -12.27 21.92
N VAL A 94 9.33 -11.81 22.52
CA VAL A 94 10.61 -11.57 21.84
C VAL A 94 11.40 -12.88 21.61
N ASN A 95 11.00 -13.99 22.25
CA ASN A 95 11.68 -15.28 22.09
C ASN A 95 11.54 -15.82 20.66
N LYS A 96 12.56 -15.51 19.85
CA LYS A 96 12.68 -15.88 18.42
C LYS A 96 12.68 -17.39 18.15
N SER A 97 12.86 -18.22 19.16
CA SER A 97 13.00 -19.68 19.03
C SER A 97 11.67 -20.45 18.95
N LYS A 98 10.55 -19.87 19.34
CA LYS A 98 9.25 -20.55 19.26
C LYS A 98 8.60 -20.32 17.90
N LYS A 99 8.31 -21.43 17.20
CA LYS A 99 7.52 -21.44 15.98
C LYS A 99 6.16 -20.75 16.24
N LYS A 100 5.82 -19.72 15.45
CA LYS A 100 4.58 -18.99 15.60
C LYS A 100 3.40 -19.90 15.22
N GLU A 101 2.44 -20.00 16.11
CA GLU A 101 1.25 -20.81 15.94
C GLU A 101 0.24 -20.14 15.00
N TYR A 102 -0.42 -20.93 14.16
CA TYR A 102 -1.53 -20.45 13.34
C TYR A 102 -2.85 -20.53 14.10
N VAL A 103 -3.63 -19.47 14.05
CA VAL A 103 -5.00 -19.43 14.55
C VAL A 103 -6.01 -19.45 13.41
N ASN A 104 -7.23 -19.87 13.68
CA ASN A 104 -8.28 -19.93 12.68
C ASN A 104 -9.04 -18.61 12.61
N ALA A 105 -9.38 -18.20 11.38
CA ALA A 105 -10.16 -16.99 11.15
C ALA A 105 -11.05 -17.14 9.91
N ILE A 106 -11.95 -16.19 9.74
CA ILE A 106 -12.76 -16.03 8.53
C ILE A 106 -12.32 -14.75 7.84
N LEU A 107 -11.94 -14.86 6.58
CA LEU A 107 -11.54 -13.74 5.73
C LEU A 107 -12.65 -13.50 4.71
N SER A 108 -13.00 -12.24 4.48
CA SER A 108 -13.92 -11.87 3.42
C SER A 108 -13.39 -10.68 2.66
N ILE A 109 -13.59 -10.65 1.35
CA ILE A 109 -13.28 -9.50 0.51
C ILE A 109 -14.56 -9.00 -0.16
N LYS A 110 -14.69 -7.67 -0.23
CA LYS A 110 -15.75 -7.00 -0.99
C LYS A 110 -15.10 -5.97 -1.92
N GLU A 111 -15.24 -6.19 -3.20
CA GLU A 111 -14.94 -5.23 -4.25
C GLU A 111 -16.21 -4.44 -4.60
N LYS A 112 -16.05 -3.29 -5.26
CA LYS A 112 -17.16 -2.50 -5.75
C LYS A 112 -17.98 -3.36 -6.73
N ASP A 113 -19.30 -3.33 -6.59
CA ASP A 113 -20.28 -4.01 -7.45
C ASP A 113 -20.13 -5.54 -7.55
N LYS A 114 -19.31 -6.16 -6.68
CA LYS A 114 -19.16 -7.62 -6.59
C LYS A 114 -19.70 -8.18 -5.28
N GLU A 115 -20.10 -9.43 -5.32
CA GLU A 115 -20.50 -10.16 -4.13
C GLU A 115 -19.34 -10.32 -3.14
N LYS A 116 -19.69 -10.42 -1.86
CA LYS A 116 -18.72 -10.67 -0.79
C LYS A 116 -18.25 -12.13 -0.82
N HIS A 117 -16.97 -12.35 -1.14
CA HIS A 117 -16.37 -13.68 -1.10
C HIS A 117 -15.79 -13.99 0.28
N THR A 118 -16.04 -15.18 0.79
CA THR A 118 -15.62 -15.60 2.14
C THR A 118 -14.76 -16.87 2.09
N PHE A 119 -13.68 -16.85 2.90
CA PHE A 119 -12.68 -17.90 2.99
C PHE A 119 -12.43 -18.31 4.44
N LYS A 120 -12.24 -19.59 4.69
CA LYS A 120 -11.66 -20.07 5.94
C LYS A 120 -10.15 -19.97 5.83
N VAL A 121 -9.50 -19.32 6.80
CA VAL A 121 -8.07 -19.05 6.76
C VAL A 121 -7.38 -19.43 8.06
N LYS A 122 -6.07 -19.62 7.97
CA LYS A 122 -5.15 -19.65 9.10
C LYS A 122 -4.35 -18.36 9.13
N VAL A 123 -4.18 -17.80 10.30
CA VAL A 123 -3.49 -16.52 10.49
C VAL A 123 -2.41 -16.66 11.55
N ARG A 124 -1.26 -16.05 11.35
CA ARG A 124 -0.21 -15.89 12.35
C ARG A 124 0.45 -14.53 12.27
N SER A 125 1.10 -14.08 13.33
CA SER A 125 1.94 -12.87 13.29
C SER A 125 3.09 -13.04 12.30
N LYS A 126 3.30 -12.02 11.43
CA LYS A 126 4.44 -11.96 10.49
C LYS A 126 5.54 -11.05 11.03
N GLY A 127 6.77 -11.36 10.67
CA GLY A 127 7.95 -10.51 10.86
C GLY A 127 8.56 -10.59 12.26
N ASP A 128 9.86 -10.31 12.32
CA ASP A 128 10.65 -10.30 13.55
C ASP A 128 11.10 -8.88 13.92
N ARG A 129 11.04 -7.94 12.97
CA ARG A 129 11.40 -6.53 13.19
C ARG A 129 10.30 -5.82 13.99
N LYS A 130 10.70 -4.84 14.81
CA LYS A 130 9.78 -4.05 15.66
C LYS A 130 8.64 -3.40 14.85
N MET A 131 8.92 -2.89 13.66
CA MET A 131 7.92 -2.24 12.79
C MET A 131 6.75 -3.15 12.36
N HIS A 132 6.94 -4.49 12.38
CA HIS A 132 5.85 -5.44 12.14
C HIS A 132 4.98 -5.69 13.38
N LYS A 133 5.40 -5.18 14.54
CA LYS A 133 4.86 -5.51 15.86
C LYS A 133 4.49 -4.28 16.68
N LEU A 134 4.28 -3.11 16.05
CA LEU A 134 4.05 -1.84 16.74
C LEU A 134 2.92 -1.95 17.76
N ASN A 135 1.74 -2.33 17.32
CA ASN A 135 0.59 -2.63 18.17
C ASN A 135 -0.30 -3.68 17.50
N ILE A 136 -1.32 -4.16 18.20
CA ILE A 136 -2.22 -5.19 17.68
C ILE A 136 -2.99 -4.71 16.42
N SER A 137 -3.29 -3.41 16.31
CA SER A 137 -3.99 -2.81 15.18
C SER A 137 -3.12 -2.70 13.93
N GLU A 138 -1.80 -2.62 14.10
CA GLU A 138 -0.82 -2.40 13.02
C GLU A 138 0.05 -3.63 12.75
N MET A 139 -0.22 -4.73 13.46
CA MET A 139 0.52 -5.97 13.32
C MET A 139 0.45 -6.52 11.90
N SER A 140 1.60 -6.86 11.35
CA SER A 140 1.67 -7.63 10.11
C SER A 140 1.28 -9.08 10.36
N MET A 141 0.49 -9.64 9.44
CA MET A 141 -0.03 -10.99 9.53
C MET A 141 0.34 -11.80 8.29
N LYS A 142 0.58 -13.09 8.46
CA LYS A 142 0.64 -14.07 7.38
C LYS A 142 -0.69 -14.80 7.37
N ILE A 143 -1.31 -14.88 6.20
CA ILE A 143 -2.63 -15.47 5.98
C ILE A 143 -2.46 -16.61 4.98
N ASP A 144 -3.00 -17.76 5.33
CA ASP A 144 -3.00 -19.00 4.55
C ASP A 144 -4.47 -19.42 4.33
N ILE A 145 -4.89 -19.48 3.08
CA ILE A 145 -6.27 -19.82 2.69
C ILE A 145 -6.41 -21.34 2.70
N ARG A 146 -7.45 -21.83 3.38
CA ARG A 146 -7.72 -23.27 3.46
C ARG A 146 -8.39 -23.80 2.20
N GLY A 147 -7.94 -24.97 1.77
CA GLY A 147 -8.46 -25.65 0.59
C GLY A 147 -7.81 -25.13 -0.70
N LYS A 148 -8.39 -25.47 -1.84
CA LYS A 148 -7.89 -25.07 -3.17
C LYS A 148 -8.43 -23.70 -3.64
N LYS A 149 -8.83 -22.84 -2.71
CA LYS A 149 -9.36 -21.50 -3.01
C LYS A 149 -8.23 -20.48 -3.04
N ARG A 150 -8.36 -19.47 -3.89
CA ARG A 150 -7.37 -18.39 -4.04
C ARG A 150 -8.05 -17.05 -3.90
N LEU A 151 -7.38 -16.12 -3.23
CA LEU A 151 -7.74 -14.70 -3.20
C LEU A 151 -6.80 -13.95 -4.14
N LEU A 152 -7.34 -13.30 -5.16
CA LEU A 152 -6.54 -12.56 -6.17
C LEU A 152 -5.43 -13.43 -6.81
N GLY A 153 -5.64 -14.74 -6.92
CA GLY A 153 -4.67 -15.71 -7.45
C GLY A 153 -3.73 -16.30 -6.40
N MET A 154 -3.77 -15.84 -5.13
CA MET A 154 -2.85 -16.26 -4.05
C MET A 154 -3.52 -17.23 -3.08
N GLU A 155 -2.80 -18.28 -2.70
CA GLU A 155 -3.20 -19.20 -1.61
C GLU A 155 -2.65 -18.73 -0.26
N GLU A 156 -1.46 -18.13 -0.27
CA GLU A 156 -0.79 -17.58 0.90
C GLU A 156 -0.33 -16.16 0.60
N PHE A 157 -0.55 -15.25 1.54
CA PHE A 157 -0.11 -13.87 1.42
C PHE A 157 0.16 -13.22 2.78
N SER A 158 0.79 -12.08 2.73
CA SER A 158 1.03 -11.22 3.88
C SER A 158 0.11 -10.02 3.86
N LEU A 159 -0.43 -9.66 5.00
CA LEU A 159 -1.19 -8.43 5.21
C LEU A 159 -0.40 -7.51 6.13
N GLN A 160 -0.06 -6.31 5.66
CA GLN A 160 0.82 -5.40 6.39
C GLN A 160 0.51 -3.93 6.15
N LYS A 161 0.84 -3.09 7.14
CA LYS A 161 0.70 -1.63 7.04
C LYS A 161 1.67 -1.08 5.98
N PRO A 162 1.30 0.00 5.27
CA PRO A 162 2.17 0.65 4.29
C PRO A 162 3.54 1.07 4.83
N ILE A 163 3.59 1.54 6.08
CA ILE A 163 4.84 1.97 6.74
C ILE A 163 5.92 0.89 6.79
N VAL A 164 5.52 -0.37 6.86
CA VAL A 164 6.45 -1.52 6.90
C VAL A 164 7.27 -1.65 5.62
N ARG A 165 6.72 -1.14 4.51
CA ARG A 165 7.28 -1.23 3.16
C ARG A 165 7.53 0.16 2.54
N ASN A 166 7.92 1.15 3.34
CA ASN A 166 8.13 2.51 2.86
C ASN A 166 6.92 3.08 2.12
N TYR A 167 5.72 2.82 2.64
CA TYR A 167 4.44 3.24 2.06
C TYR A 167 4.22 2.64 0.66
N THR A 168 4.19 3.47 -0.38
CA THR A 168 3.89 3.05 -1.76
C THR A 168 5.13 2.73 -2.59
N TRP A 169 6.34 2.99 -2.08
CA TRP A 169 7.57 2.85 -2.85
C TRP A 169 7.85 1.43 -3.33
N GLU A 170 7.64 0.45 -2.46
CA GLU A 170 7.84 -0.96 -2.84
C GLU A 170 6.81 -1.43 -3.86
N ALA A 171 5.53 -1.00 -3.71
CA ALA A 171 4.49 -1.31 -4.69
C ALA A 171 4.81 -0.68 -6.05
N LEU A 172 5.31 0.57 -6.07
CA LEU A 172 5.74 1.24 -7.29
C LEU A 172 6.93 0.51 -7.94
N LEU A 173 7.92 0.10 -7.15
CA LEU A 173 9.06 -0.67 -7.64
C LEU A 173 8.62 -1.97 -8.31
N HIS A 174 7.70 -2.72 -7.69
CA HIS A 174 7.16 -3.95 -8.26
C HIS A 174 6.39 -3.71 -9.57
N LEU A 175 5.68 -2.59 -9.68
CA LEU A 175 5.01 -2.20 -10.93
C LEU A 175 6.02 -1.90 -12.04
N ILE A 176 7.12 -1.20 -11.74
CA ILE A 176 8.20 -0.92 -12.68
C ILE A 176 8.87 -2.24 -13.13
N MET A 177 9.22 -3.11 -12.17
CA MET A 177 9.81 -4.42 -12.46
C MET A 177 8.91 -5.25 -13.38
N LYS A 178 7.60 -5.25 -13.13
CA LYS A 178 6.64 -5.94 -13.99
C LYS A 178 6.56 -5.33 -15.39
N GLY A 179 6.67 -4.02 -15.53
CA GLY A 179 6.75 -3.33 -16.82
C GLY A 179 7.98 -3.71 -17.64
N GLU A 180 9.08 -4.06 -16.96
CA GLU A 180 10.34 -4.53 -17.57
C GLU A 180 10.42 -6.07 -17.72
N ASN A 181 9.31 -6.79 -17.57
CA ASN A 181 9.25 -8.26 -17.57
C ASN A 181 10.14 -8.92 -16.50
N ILE A 182 10.40 -8.24 -15.40
CA ILE A 182 11.11 -8.78 -14.25
C ILE A 182 10.06 -9.34 -13.28
N LEU A 183 10.33 -10.54 -12.75
CA LEU A 183 9.47 -11.19 -11.77
C LEU A 183 9.31 -10.30 -10.53
N ALA A 184 8.08 -9.94 -10.20
CA ALA A 184 7.77 -9.06 -9.09
C ALA A 184 6.55 -9.57 -8.31
N LEU A 185 6.59 -9.40 -6.99
CA LEU A 185 5.49 -9.77 -6.11
C LEU A 185 4.25 -8.91 -6.38
N LYS A 186 3.10 -9.54 -6.36
CA LYS A 186 1.84 -8.83 -6.43
C LYS A 186 1.57 -8.12 -5.11
N GLN A 187 1.33 -6.82 -5.17
CA GLN A 187 0.91 -6.00 -4.03
C GLN A 187 -0.42 -5.31 -4.34
N VAL A 188 -1.39 -5.46 -3.45
CA VAL A 188 -2.73 -4.90 -3.62
C VAL A 188 -3.13 -4.09 -2.38
N PRO A 189 -3.43 -2.79 -2.51
CA PRO A 189 -3.96 -2.01 -1.41
C PRO A 189 -5.38 -2.45 -1.08
N VAL A 190 -5.71 -2.55 0.21
CA VAL A 190 -7.04 -2.88 0.72
C VAL A 190 -7.38 -2.02 1.92
N ARG A 191 -8.66 -1.68 2.10
CA ARG A 191 -9.16 -1.13 3.36
C ARG A 191 -9.49 -2.28 4.30
N PHE A 192 -8.75 -2.37 5.39
CA PHE A 192 -8.78 -3.53 6.26
C PHE A 192 -9.64 -3.33 7.50
N PHE A 193 -10.52 -4.28 7.74
CA PHE A 193 -11.38 -4.35 8.91
C PHE A 193 -11.09 -5.63 9.69
N ARG A 194 -10.92 -5.53 11.01
CA ARG A 194 -10.77 -6.69 11.87
C ARG A 194 -11.83 -6.66 12.96
N ASN A 195 -12.64 -7.71 13.03
CA ASN A 195 -13.76 -7.81 13.96
C ASN A 195 -14.66 -6.55 13.93
N GLY A 196 -14.95 -6.05 12.74
CA GLY A 196 -15.75 -4.85 12.52
C GLY A 196 -15.04 -3.51 12.70
N VAL A 197 -13.83 -3.48 13.26
CA VAL A 197 -13.05 -2.24 13.45
C VAL A 197 -12.27 -1.91 12.18
N ASP A 198 -12.43 -0.70 11.67
CA ASP A 198 -11.67 -0.17 10.54
C ASP A 198 -10.23 0.16 10.98
N LEU A 199 -9.27 -0.51 10.40
CA LEU A 199 -7.83 -0.32 10.68
C LEU A 199 -7.11 0.48 9.58
N GLY A 200 -7.87 0.99 8.60
CA GLY A 200 -7.36 1.80 7.50
C GLY A 200 -6.73 0.96 6.37
N ILE A 201 -5.78 1.56 5.66
CA ILE A 201 -5.17 0.93 4.49
C ILE A 201 -4.07 -0.05 4.91
N PHE A 202 -4.11 -1.22 4.30
CA PHE A 202 -3.10 -2.27 4.35
C PHE A 202 -2.73 -2.71 2.93
N PHE A 203 -1.59 -3.38 2.78
CA PHE A 203 -1.22 -4.08 1.56
C PHE A 203 -1.34 -5.59 1.75
N ILE A 204 -1.99 -6.25 0.79
CA ILE A 204 -1.83 -7.68 0.56
C ILE A 204 -0.57 -7.84 -0.29
N GLU A 205 0.39 -8.63 0.18
CA GLU A 205 1.64 -8.94 -0.50
C GLU A 205 1.72 -10.45 -0.73
N GLU A 206 1.92 -10.84 -1.97
CA GLU A 206 2.10 -12.22 -2.39
C GLU A 206 3.27 -12.89 -1.65
N GLY A 207 3.14 -14.17 -1.33
CA GLY A 207 4.23 -14.98 -0.81
C GLY A 207 5.17 -15.44 -1.92
N PHE A 208 6.44 -15.71 -1.60
CA PHE A 208 7.34 -16.44 -2.48
C PHE A 208 6.91 -17.91 -2.51
N GLY A 209 6.00 -18.25 -3.41
CA GLY A 209 5.47 -19.60 -3.63
C GLY A 209 5.71 -20.08 -5.06
N LYS A 210 5.27 -21.30 -5.35
CA LYS A 210 5.30 -21.85 -6.71
C LYS A 210 4.46 -21.02 -7.67
N GLU A 211 3.35 -20.46 -7.19
CA GLU A 211 2.43 -19.64 -7.97
C GLU A 211 3.12 -18.42 -8.60
N LEU A 212 4.08 -17.83 -7.90
CA LEU A 212 4.87 -16.71 -8.41
C LEU A 212 5.76 -17.09 -9.59
N LEU A 213 6.21 -18.35 -9.64
CA LEU A 213 7.09 -18.85 -10.72
C LEU A 213 6.29 -19.34 -11.93
N GLU A 214 5.00 -19.63 -11.75
CA GLU A 214 4.09 -20.14 -12.77
C GLU A 214 3.19 -19.02 -13.36
N SER A 215 3.29 -17.78 -12.85
CA SER A 215 2.56 -16.60 -13.32
C SER A 215 3.42 -15.85 -14.36
#